data_6968ee541c48da6d58acc104f7cc7c03
#
_entry.id   6968ee541c48da6d58acc104f7cc7c03
#
_cell.length_a   1.000
_cell.length_b   1.000
_cell.length_c   1.000
_cell.angle_alpha   90.00
_cell.angle_beta   90.00
_cell.angle_gamma   90.00
#
_symmetry.space_group_name_H-M   'P 1'
#
loop_
_entity.id
_entity.type
_entity.pdbx_description
1 polymer ?
#
loop_
_entity_poly.entity_id
_entity_poly.type
_entity_poly.pdbx_seq_one_letter_code
_entity_poly.pdbx_strand_id
1 'polypeptide(L)'
;LFRSPDDYNEKAEQELTAKQIFMQYVLPNKLLWYIAIANVFVYLLRYGILDWSPTYLKEVKHFALDKSSWAYFLYEYAGIPGTLLCGWMSDKVFRGNRGATGVFFMTLVTIATIVYWMNPAGNPTVDMICMIVIGFLIYGPVMLIGLHALELAPKKAAGTAAGFTGLFGYLGGSVAASAIVGYTVDFFGWDGGFMVMIGGSILAVILLIVVMIGEKRRHEQLLQKRNGG
;
A
#
# COMPACT_ATOMS: atom_id res chain seq x y z
N LEU A 1 13.65 20.34 10.10
CA LEU A 1 13.70 19.08 9.34
C LEU A 1 14.99 18.86 8.56
N PHE A 2 15.79 19.89 8.40
CA PHE A 2 17.17 19.78 7.89
C PHE A 2 18.11 19.90 9.08
N ARG A 3 18.81 18.81 9.43
CA ARG A 3 19.89 18.86 10.41
C ARG A 3 21.02 19.72 9.87
N SER A 4 21.61 20.53 10.74
CA SER A 4 22.83 21.28 10.40
C SER A 4 23.99 20.29 10.15
N PRO A 5 25.01 20.66 9.36
CA PRO A 5 26.21 19.84 9.17
C PRO A 5 26.89 19.42 10.49
N ASP A 6 26.72 20.19 11.56
CA ASP A 6 27.30 19.93 12.89
C ASP A 6 26.67 18.74 13.62
N ASP A 7 25.52 18.25 13.15
CA ASP A 7 24.89 17.02 13.65
C ASP A 7 25.55 15.71 13.15
N TYR A 8 26.50 15.82 12.22
CA TYR A 8 27.30 14.71 11.71
C TYR A 8 28.58 14.57 12.53
N ASN A 9 28.50 13.85 13.63
CA ASN A 9 29.69 13.43 14.37
C ASN A 9 30.20 12.11 13.74
N GLU A 10 30.92 12.24 12.62
CA GLU A 10 31.42 11.10 11.81
C GLU A 10 32.40 10.18 12.59
N LYS A 11 32.88 10.58 13.76
CA LYS A 11 33.92 9.85 14.51
C LYS A 11 33.42 8.84 15.54
N ALA A 12 32.11 8.73 15.76
CA ALA A 12 31.56 7.86 16.85
C ALA A 12 30.58 6.77 16.37
N GLU A 13 30.15 6.75 15.11
CA GLU A 13 29.31 5.68 14.61
C GLU A 13 30.18 4.60 13.96
N GLN A 14 30.41 3.49 14.68
CA GLN A 14 30.85 2.26 14.03
C GLN A 14 29.90 2.00 12.88
N GLU A 15 30.43 1.92 11.64
CA GLU A 15 29.66 1.60 10.46
C GLU A 15 29.06 0.20 10.63
N LEU A 16 27.79 0.16 11.05
CA LEU A 16 27.06 -1.10 11.16
C LEU A 16 26.87 -1.69 9.76
N THR A 17 27.17 -2.95 9.60
CA THR A 17 26.88 -3.64 8.35
C THR A 17 25.36 -3.71 8.12
N ALA A 18 24.92 -3.81 6.84
CA ALA A 18 23.50 -3.94 6.50
C ALA A 18 22.82 -5.09 7.25
N LYS A 19 23.54 -6.21 7.49
CA LYS A 19 23.05 -7.34 8.29
C LYS A 19 22.82 -6.95 9.77
N GLN A 20 23.73 -6.20 10.36
CA GLN A 20 23.59 -5.74 11.75
C GLN A 20 22.42 -4.75 11.90
N ILE A 21 22.27 -3.84 10.94
CA ILE A 21 21.14 -2.91 10.89
C ILE A 21 19.82 -3.67 10.81
N PHE A 22 19.72 -4.64 9.92
CA PHE A 22 18.52 -5.47 9.77
C PHE A 22 18.17 -6.21 11.06
N MET A 23 19.14 -6.91 11.65
CA MET A 23 18.94 -7.72 12.85
C MET A 23 18.61 -6.88 14.10
N GLN A 24 19.15 -5.67 14.21
CA GLN A 24 18.96 -4.83 15.40
C GLN A 24 17.74 -3.92 15.33
N TYR A 25 17.36 -3.43 14.15
CA TYR A 25 16.36 -2.38 14.01
C TYR A 25 15.13 -2.79 13.22
N VAL A 26 15.24 -3.69 12.26
CA VAL A 26 14.13 -4.10 11.41
C VAL A 26 13.46 -5.35 11.99
N LEU A 27 14.21 -6.41 12.21
CA LEU A 27 13.69 -7.70 12.65
C LEU A 27 12.92 -7.63 13.98
N PRO A 28 13.38 -6.90 15.04
CA PRO A 28 12.65 -6.83 16.30
C PRO A 28 11.45 -5.88 16.27
N ASN A 29 11.29 -5.06 15.24
CA ASN A 29 10.24 -4.06 15.17
C ASN A 29 8.92 -4.67 14.67
N LYS A 30 8.04 -5.03 15.59
CA LYS A 30 6.73 -5.63 15.28
C LYS A 30 5.87 -4.77 14.35
N LEU A 31 5.94 -3.44 14.44
CA LEU A 31 5.17 -2.54 13.57
C LEU A 31 5.63 -2.61 12.13
N LEU A 32 6.95 -2.79 11.88
CA LEU A 32 7.48 -3.01 10.54
C LEU A 32 6.98 -4.32 9.93
N TRP A 33 6.81 -5.37 10.72
CA TRP A 33 6.21 -6.61 10.23
C TRP A 33 4.74 -6.44 9.84
N TYR A 34 3.95 -5.79 10.68
CA TYR A 34 2.55 -5.52 10.34
C TYR A 34 2.41 -4.69 9.07
N ILE A 35 3.25 -3.66 8.91
CA ILE A 35 3.25 -2.84 7.69
C ILE A 35 3.75 -3.62 6.46
N ALA A 36 4.76 -4.48 6.60
CA ALA A 36 5.25 -5.31 5.52
C ALA A 36 4.18 -6.31 5.04
N ILE A 37 3.47 -6.93 5.98
CA ILE A 37 2.35 -7.83 5.65
C ILE A 37 1.18 -7.06 5.04
N ALA A 38 0.85 -5.88 5.57
CA ALA A 38 -0.16 -5.01 4.96
C ALA A 38 0.19 -4.66 3.52
N ASN A 39 1.48 -4.41 3.23
CA ASN A 39 1.98 -4.12 1.89
C ASN A 39 1.76 -5.27 0.90
N VAL A 40 1.84 -6.53 1.35
CA VAL A 40 1.48 -7.69 0.52
C VAL A 40 0.05 -7.54 -0.02
N PHE A 41 -0.90 -7.22 0.83
CA PHE A 41 -2.31 -7.12 0.46
C PHE A 41 -2.64 -5.86 -0.34
N VAL A 42 -1.97 -4.74 -0.07
CA VAL A 42 -2.09 -3.53 -0.89
C VAL A 42 -1.60 -3.79 -2.31
N TYR A 43 -0.45 -4.47 -2.44
CA TYR A 43 0.11 -4.84 -3.74
C TYR A 43 -0.70 -5.93 -4.44
N LEU A 44 -1.29 -6.87 -3.69
CA LEU A 44 -2.20 -7.88 -4.23
C LEU A 44 -3.39 -7.23 -4.91
N LEU A 45 -4.03 -6.24 -4.28
CA LEU A 45 -5.13 -5.51 -4.91
C LEU A 45 -4.64 -4.70 -6.11
N ARG A 46 -3.53 -3.95 -5.95
CA ARG A 46 -2.98 -3.09 -7.01
C ARG A 46 -2.66 -3.89 -8.27
N TYR A 47 -1.86 -4.93 -8.14
CA TYR A 47 -1.44 -5.74 -9.28
C TYR A 47 -2.53 -6.71 -9.75
N GLY A 48 -3.38 -7.20 -8.84
CA GLY A 48 -4.55 -7.98 -9.21
C GLY A 48 -5.48 -7.21 -10.16
N ILE A 49 -5.76 -5.93 -9.87
CA ILE A 49 -6.54 -5.09 -10.79
C ILE A 49 -5.72 -4.76 -12.05
N LEU A 50 -4.45 -4.33 -11.89
CA LEU A 50 -3.63 -3.86 -12.98
C LEU A 50 -3.38 -4.94 -14.04
N ASP A 51 -2.93 -6.11 -13.62
CA ASP A 51 -2.51 -7.19 -14.52
C ASP A 51 -3.71 -7.91 -15.16
N TRP A 52 -4.82 -8.04 -14.42
CA TRP A 52 -5.98 -8.79 -14.85
C TRP A 52 -7.11 -7.95 -15.46
N SER A 53 -7.11 -6.62 -15.26
CA SER A 53 -8.17 -5.78 -15.81
C SER A 53 -8.27 -5.81 -17.34
N PRO A 54 -7.18 -5.84 -18.15
CA PRO A 54 -7.32 -5.94 -19.60
C PRO A 54 -8.05 -7.20 -20.03
N THR A 55 -7.75 -8.34 -19.39
CA THR A 55 -8.39 -9.62 -19.66
C THR A 55 -9.86 -9.61 -19.20
N TYR A 56 -10.13 -9.12 -18.00
CA TYR A 56 -11.49 -8.99 -17.48
C TYR A 56 -12.37 -8.08 -18.35
N LEU A 57 -11.84 -6.91 -18.73
CA LEU A 57 -12.57 -5.97 -19.61
C LEU A 57 -12.87 -6.57 -20.98
N LYS A 58 -11.97 -7.40 -21.52
CA LYS A 58 -12.18 -8.08 -22.79
C LYS A 58 -13.19 -9.23 -22.66
N GLU A 59 -13.01 -10.13 -21.68
CA GLU A 59 -13.78 -11.37 -21.58
C GLU A 59 -15.18 -11.15 -21.01
N VAL A 60 -15.30 -10.32 -19.97
CA VAL A 60 -16.56 -10.12 -19.25
C VAL A 60 -17.29 -8.88 -19.68
N LYS A 61 -16.57 -7.79 -19.93
CA LYS A 61 -17.14 -6.48 -20.28
C LYS A 61 -17.23 -6.26 -21.80
N HIS A 62 -16.63 -7.16 -22.60
CA HIS A 62 -16.63 -7.11 -24.08
C HIS A 62 -16.00 -5.84 -24.64
N PHE A 63 -14.99 -5.28 -23.98
CA PHE A 63 -14.23 -4.15 -24.48
C PHE A 63 -13.39 -4.53 -25.71
N ALA A 64 -13.28 -3.63 -26.67
CA ALA A 64 -12.26 -3.73 -27.70
C ALA A 64 -10.87 -3.55 -27.11
N LEU A 65 -9.85 -4.13 -27.73
CA LEU A 65 -8.46 -4.16 -27.21
C LEU A 65 -7.89 -2.76 -26.97
N ASP A 66 -8.17 -1.82 -27.87
CA ASP A 66 -7.76 -0.42 -27.77
C ASP A 66 -8.33 0.23 -26.51
N LYS A 67 -9.61 0.03 -26.21
CA LYS A 67 -10.27 0.57 -25.02
C LYS A 67 -9.75 -0.05 -23.72
N SER A 68 -9.43 -1.34 -23.72
CA SER A 68 -8.80 -2.00 -22.57
C SER A 68 -7.41 -1.44 -22.27
N SER A 69 -6.62 -1.15 -23.30
CA SER A 69 -5.30 -0.52 -23.16
C SER A 69 -5.41 0.92 -22.65
N TRP A 70 -6.43 1.68 -23.09
CA TRP A 70 -6.70 3.00 -22.53
C TRP A 70 -7.11 2.97 -21.08
N ALA A 71 -7.93 1.99 -20.66
CA ALA A 71 -8.30 1.81 -19.24
C ALA A 71 -7.07 1.57 -18.37
N TYR A 72 -6.15 0.72 -18.82
CA TYR A 72 -4.86 0.47 -18.16
C TYR A 72 -4.03 1.76 -18.04
N PHE A 73 -3.86 2.49 -19.14
CA PHE A 73 -3.12 3.75 -19.15
C PHE A 73 -3.72 4.77 -18.18
N LEU A 74 -5.03 4.94 -18.20
CA LEU A 74 -5.73 5.90 -17.32
C LEU A 74 -5.63 5.51 -15.84
N TYR A 75 -5.65 4.22 -15.53
CA TYR A 75 -5.40 3.72 -14.18
C TYR A 75 -4.02 4.16 -13.66
N GLU A 76 -2.96 3.92 -14.44
CA GLU A 76 -1.60 4.30 -14.07
C GLU A 76 -1.44 5.83 -13.98
N TYR A 77 -1.95 6.56 -14.97
CA TYR A 77 -1.84 8.01 -15.03
C TYR A 77 -2.57 8.70 -13.86
N ALA A 78 -3.75 8.19 -13.47
CA ALA A 78 -4.51 8.69 -12.34
C ALA A 78 -3.79 8.51 -10.99
N GLY A 79 -2.87 7.57 -10.90
CA GLY A 79 -2.03 7.34 -9.72
C GLY A 79 -1.15 8.53 -9.37
N ILE A 80 -0.72 9.33 -10.36
CA ILE A 80 0.15 10.50 -10.13
C ILE A 80 -0.56 11.54 -9.26
N PRO A 81 -1.69 12.14 -9.68
CA PRO A 81 -2.40 13.10 -8.83
C PRO A 81 -2.95 12.46 -7.57
N GLY A 82 -3.32 11.17 -7.58
CA GLY A 82 -3.76 10.43 -6.40
C GLY A 82 -2.70 10.35 -5.31
N THR A 83 -1.47 10.05 -5.67
CA THR A 83 -0.32 10.05 -4.74
C THR A 83 -0.08 11.43 -4.13
N LEU A 84 -0.11 12.48 -4.95
CA LEU A 84 0.08 13.86 -4.47
C LEU A 84 -1.02 14.28 -3.51
N LEU A 85 -2.29 14.00 -3.84
CA LEU A 85 -3.42 14.28 -2.95
C LEU A 85 -3.30 13.51 -1.63
N CYS A 86 -2.98 12.23 -1.71
CA CYS A 86 -2.81 11.38 -0.52
C CYS A 86 -1.71 11.92 0.41
N GLY A 87 -0.56 12.30 -0.13
CA GLY A 87 0.54 12.92 0.62
C GLY A 87 0.10 14.22 1.28
N TRP A 88 -0.54 15.11 0.52
CA TRP A 88 -1.06 16.37 1.04
C TRP A 88 -2.12 16.14 2.15
N MET A 89 -3.06 15.22 1.95
CA MET A 89 -4.05 14.88 2.96
C MET A 89 -3.40 14.28 4.22
N SER A 90 -2.42 13.41 4.05
CA SER A 90 -1.67 12.84 5.18
C SER A 90 -1.04 13.93 6.04
N ASP A 91 -0.42 14.94 5.43
CA ASP A 91 0.29 15.99 6.15
C ASP A 91 -0.67 17.05 6.73
N LYS A 92 -1.68 17.48 5.97
CA LYS A 92 -2.54 18.61 6.35
C LYS A 92 -3.83 18.18 7.05
N VAL A 93 -4.52 17.16 6.55
CA VAL A 93 -5.81 16.70 7.08
C VAL A 93 -5.61 15.75 8.25
N PHE A 94 -4.78 14.73 8.06
CA PHE A 94 -4.49 13.72 9.08
C PHE A 94 -3.31 14.07 9.99
N ARG A 95 -2.74 15.27 9.85
CA ARG A 95 -1.67 15.82 10.70
C ARG A 95 -0.46 14.88 10.84
N GLY A 96 -0.07 14.25 9.72
CA GLY A 96 1.05 13.32 9.68
C GLY A 96 0.72 11.89 10.12
N ASN A 97 -0.53 11.57 10.42
CA ASN A 97 -0.93 10.20 10.76
C ASN A 97 -1.03 9.33 9.50
N ARG A 98 0.11 8.70 9.14
CA ARG A 98 0.22 7.85 7.94
C ARG A 98 -0.73 6.67 7.97
N GLY A 99 -0.89 6.04 9.15
CA GLY A 99 -1.79 4.90 9.34
C GLY A 99 -3.24 5.26 9.06
N ALA A 100 -3.74 6.35 9.65
CA ALA A 100 -5.12 6.81 9.44
C ALA A 100 -5.40 7.17 7.98
N THR A 101 -4.45 7.85 7.31
CA THR A 101 -4.58 8.16 5.88
C THR A 101 -4.59 6.90 5.03
N GLY A 102 -3.71 5.93 5.33
CA GLY A 102 -3.68 4.64 4.65
C GLY A 102 -5.00 3.88 4.79
N VAL A 103 -5.56 3.81 6.00
CA VAL A 103 -6.89 3.21 6.26
C VAL A 103 -7.98 3.89 5.44
N PHE A 104 -8.00 5.22 5.43
CA PHE A 104 -9.00 5.99 4.68
C PHE A 104 -8.94 5.68 3.17
N PHE A 105 -7.77 5.79 2.56
CA PHE A 105 -7.61 5.53 1.13
C PHE A 105 -7.84 4.06 0.78
N MET A 106 -7.36 3.10 1.61
CA MET A 106 -7.61 1.66 1.38
C MET A 106 -9.09 1.32 1.49
N THR A 107 -9.84 1.95 2.39
CA THR A 107 -11.29 1.75 2.48
C THR A 107 -11.98 2.25 1.21
N LEU A 108 -11.61 3.45 0.72
CA LEU A 108 -12.18 4.00 -0.50
C LEU A 108 -11.87 3.15 -1.73
N VAL A 109 -10.64 2.65 -1.87
CA VAL A 109 -10.29 1.80 -3.01
C VAL A 109 -10.99 0.44 -2.94
N THR A 110 -11.19 -0.10 -1.74
CA THR A 110 -11.97 -1.33 -1.56
C THR A 110 -13.42 -1.15 -2.03
N ILE A 111 -14.06 -0.03 -1.63
CA ILE A 111 -15.41 0.32 -2.10
C ILE A 111 -15.44 0.48 -3.63
N ALA A 112 -14.47 1.21 -4.19
CA ALA A 112 -14.38 1.40 -5.64
C ALA A 112 -14.22 0.07 -6.39
N THR A 113 -13.44 -0.87 -5.84
CA THR A 113 -13.27 -2.21 -6.39
C THR A 113 -14.57 -3.02 -6.35
N ILE A 114 -15.34 -2.92 -5.26
CA ILE A 114 -16.66 -3.56 -5.14
C ILE A 114 -17.63 -2.99 -6.20
N VAL A 115 -17.66 -1.67 -6.36
CA VAL A 115 -18.50 -1.01 -7.37
C VAL A 115 -18.10 -1.46 -8.79
N TYR A 116 -16.79 -1.55 -9.06
CA TYR A 116 -16.28 -2.05 -10.34
C TYR A 116 -16.71 -3.50 -10.62
N TRP A 117 -16.59 -4.37 -9.63
CA TRP A 117 -17.03 -5.77 -9.74
C TRP A 117 -18.54 -5.88 -9.96
N MET A 118 -19.34 -5.11 -9.21
CA MET A 118 -20.81 -5.16 -9.30
C MET A 118 -21.38 -4.48 -10.55
N ASN A 119 -20.58 -3.68 -11.30
CA ASN A 119 -21.07 -3.03 -12.51
C ASN A 119 -21.39 -4.08 -13.59
N PRO A 120 -22.63 -4.13 -14.13
CA PRO A 120 -22.97 -5.07 -15.18
C PRO A 120 -22.24 -4.77 -16.50
N ALA A 121 -22.06 -5.78 -17.34
CA ALA A 121 -21.56 -5.59 -18.70
C ALA A 121 -22.50 -4.65 -19.50
N GLY A 122 -21.92 -3.85 -20.41
CA GLY A 122 -22.67 -2.90 -21.21
C GLY A 122 -22.59 -1.43 -20.77
N ASN A 123 -21.91 -1.15 -19.65
CA ASN A 123 -21.67 0.21 -19.16
C ASN A 123 -20.19 0.61 -19.21
N PRO A 124 -19.58 0.75 -20.41
CA PRO A 124 -18.12 0.96 -20.53
C PRO A 124 -17.63 2.24 -19.86
N THR A 125 -18.46 3.27 -19.81
CA THR A 125 -18.11 4.53 -19.15
C THR A 125 -17.93 4.34 -17.64
N VAL A 126 -18.78 3.55 -17.01
CA VAL A 126 -18.68 3.25 -15.56
C VAL A 126 -17.42 2.43 -15.28
N ASP A 127 -17.12 1.43 -16.11
CA ASP A 127 -15.89 0.63 -15.98
C ASP A 127 -14.63 1.51 -16.08
N MET A 128 -14.60 2.44 -17.05
CA MET A 128 -13.48 3.38 -17.21
C MET A 128 -13.34 4.31 -16.01
N ILE A 129 -14.45 4.86 -15.51
CA ILE A 129 -14.43 5.71 -14.30
C ILE A 129 -13.94 4.91 -13.10
N CYS A 130 -14.41 3.68 -12.90
CA CYS A 130 -13.95 2.82 -11.81
C CYS A 130 -12.43 2.57 -11.89
N MET A 131 -11.91 2.27 -13.06
CA MET A 131 -10.47 2.08 -13.28
C MET A 131 -9.67 3.33 -12.91
N ILE A 132 -10.09 4.51 -13.34
CA ILE A 132 -9.47 5.80 -13.00
C ILE A 132 -9.51 6.03 -11.48
N VAL A 133 -10.66 5.81 -10.85
CA VAL A 133 -10.83 6.01 -9.40
C VAL A 133 -9.98 5.02 -8.59
N ILE A 134 -9.96 3.75 -8.98
CA ILE A 134 -9.12 2.74 -8.31
C ILE A 134 -7.64 3.12 -8.44
N GLY A 135 -7.19 3.46 -9.64
CA GLY A 135 -5.82 3.92 -9.88
C GLY A 135 -5.46 5.15 -9.05
N PHE A 136 -6.33 6.15 -9.05
CA PHE A 136 -6.16 7.36 -8.25
C PHE A 136 -6.01 7.07 -6.75
N LEU A 137 -6.80 6.15 -6.22
CA LEU A 137 -6.84 5.87 -4.77
C LEU A 137 -5.73 4.91 -4.31
N ILE A 138 -5.35 3.90 -5.11
CA ILE A 138 -4.45 2.82 -4.66
C ILE A 138 -2.99 3.28 -4.51
N TYR A 139 -2.54 4.23 -5.32
CA TYR A 139 -1.16 4.71 -5.29
C TYR A 139 -0.82 5.48 -4.01
N GLY A 140 -1.84 6.07 -3.35
CA GLY A 140 -1.68 6.70 -2.04
C GLY A 140 -1.18 5.73 -0.97
N PRO A 141 -1.90 4.66 -0.64
CA PRO A 141 -1.45 3.62 0.28
C PRO A 141 -0.10 3.00 -0.09
N VAL A 142 0.16 2.75 -1.37
CA VAL A 142 1.45 2.23 -1.84
C VAL A 142 2.61 3.15 -1.43
N MET A 143 2.48 4.45 -1.66
CA MET A 143 3.48 5.45 -1.26
C MET A 143 3.57 5.59 0.27
N LEU A 144 2.41 5.68 0.95
CA LEU A 144 2.37 5.88 2.40
C LEU A 144 3.01 4.74 3.18
N ILE A 145 2.87 3.49 2.76
CA ILE A 145 3.49 2.33 3.41
C ILE A 145 5.01 2.45 3.37
N GLY A 146 5.59 2.82 2.23
CA GLY A 146 7.02 3.06 2.12
C GLY A 146 7.50 4.18 3.03
N LEU A 147 6.79 5.32 3.02
CA LEU A 147 7.10 6.46 3.88
C LEU A 147 6.95 6.11 5.37
N HIS A 148 5.90 5.39 5.74
CA HIS A 148 5.65 4.95 7.10
C HIS A 148 6.74 4.00 7.61
N ALA A 149 7.23 3.09 6.78
CA ALA A 149 8.35 2.22 7.12
C ALA A 149 9.65 3.02 7.41
N LEU A 150 9.91 4.10 6.65
CA LEU A 150 11.02 5.01 6.91
C LEU A 150 10.89 5.69 8.28
N GLU A 151 9.68 6.12 8.65
CA GLU A 151 9.41 6.82 9.92
C GLU A 151 9.42 5.88 11.14
N LEU A 152 9.08 4.60 10.98
CA LEU A 152 9.10 3.59 12.05
C LEU A 152 10.50 3.11 12.45
N ALA A 153 11.49 3.32 11.60
CA ALA A 153 12.86 2.93 11.82
C ALA A 153 13.75 4.14 12.18
N PRO A 154 14.83 3.93 12.93
CA PRO A 154 15.85 4.97 13.11
C PRO A 154 16.45 5.38 11.75
N LYS A 155 16.92 6.63 11.62
CA LYS A 155 17.45 7.18 10.36
C LYS A 155 18.45 6.25 9.68
N LYS A 156 19.37 5.64 10.44
CA LYS A 156 20.38 4.68 9.94
C LYS A 156 19.79 3.36 9.39
N ALA A 157 18.56 3.01 9.78
CA ALA A 157 17.87 1.80 9.33
C ALA A 157 16.72 2.08 8.36
N ALA A 158 16.44 3.35 8.06
CA ALA A 158 15.28 3.76 7.26
C ALA A 158 15.26 3.09 5.87
N GLY A 159 16.38 3.14 5.13
CA GLY A 159 16.48 2.48 3.83
C GLY A 159 16.29 0.96 3.89
N THR A 160 16.84 0.31 4.92
CA THR A 160 16.67 -1.14 5.13
C THR A 160 15.21 -1.48 5.47
N ALA A 161 14.53 -0.66 6.27
CA ALA A 161 13.12 -0.85 6.61
C ALA A 161 12.20 -0.67 5.38
N ALA A 162 12.45 0.36 4.56
CA ALA A 162 11.72 0.56 3.31
C ALA A 162 11.96 -0.58 2.31
N GLY A 163 13.23 -1.03 2.17
CA GLY A 163 13.57 -2.18 1.35
C GLY A 163 12.89 -3.47 1.81
N PHE A 164 12.83 -3.71 3.12
CA PHE A 164 12.14 -4.84 3.71
C PHE A 164 10.64 -4.84 3.39
N THR A 165 9.96 -3.72 3.61
CA THR A 165 8.53 -3.61 3.29
C THR A 165 8.26 -3.69 1.79
N GLY A 166 9.16 -3.11 0.96
CA GLY A 166 9.10 -3.23 -0.49
C GLY A 166 9.26 -4.66 -0.98
N LEU A 167 10.19 -5.43 -0.40
CA LEU A 167 10.38 -6.85 -0.72
C LEU A 167 9.09 -7.65 -0.50
N PHE A 168 8.41 -7.44 0.61
CA PHE A 168 7.12 -8.08 0.90
C PHE A 168 6.05 -7.67 -0.11
N GLY A 169 5.96 -6.38 -0.46
CA GLY A 169 5.03 -5.89 -1.48
C GLY A 169 5.26 -6.56 -2.83
N TYR A 170 6.49 -6.55 -3.33
CA TYR A 170 6.79 -7.09 -4.65
C TYR A 170 6.73 -8.62 -4.71
N LEU A 171 7.39 -9.35 -3.80
CA LEU A 171 7.38 -10.82 -3.83
C LEU A 171 6.05 -11.39 -3.33
N GLY A 172 5.55 -10.90 -2.19
CA GLY A 172 4.33 -11.41 -1.60
C GLY A 172 3.07 -10.87 -2.28
N GLY A 173 3.08 -9.60 -2.69
CA GLY A 173 1.93 -8.94 -3.30
C GLY A 173 1.87 -9.10 -4.81
N SER A 174 2.86 -8.59 -5.56
CA SER A 174 2.81 -8.57 -7.02
C SER A 174 2.91 -9.98 -7.63
N VAL A 175 3.94 -10.74 -7.25
CA VAL A 175 4.14 -12.10 -7.81
C VAL A 175 3.01 -13.03 -7.38
N ALA A 176 2.64 -12.99 -6.08
CA ALA A 176 1.54 -13.82 -5.58
C ALA A 176 0.18 -13.37 -6.12
N ALA A 177 -0.04 -12.06 -6.38
CA ALA A 177 -1.28 -11.56 -6.96
C ALA A 177 -1.56 -12.18 -8.31
N SER A 178 -0.59 -12.12 -9.23
CA SER A 178 -0.76 -12.69 -10.57
C SER A 178 -1.06 -14.19 -10.52
N ALA A 179 -0.36 -14.94 -9.66
CA ALA A 179 -0.55 -16.38 -9.52
C ALA A 179 -1.88 -16.74 -8.80
N ILE A 180 -2.15 -16.11 -7.66
CA ILE A 180 -3.33 -16.41 -6.84
C ILE A 180 -4.62 -15.98 -7.55
N VAL A 181 -4.64 -14.76 -8.10
CA VAL A 181 -5.81 -14.25 -8.82
C VAL A 181 -6.05 -15.10 -10.07
N GLY A 182 -4.99 -15.41 -10.88
CA GLY A 182 -5.11 -16.26 -12.05
C GLY A 182 -5.67 -17.63 -11.71
N TYR A 183 -5.05 -18.32 -10.75
CA TYR A 183 -5.55 -19.62 -10.28
C TYR A 183 -7.00 -19.55 -9.83
N THR A 184 -7.36 -18.51 -9.08
CA THR A 184 -8.73 -18.37 -8.57
C THR A 184 -9.72 -18.10 -9.69
N VAL A 185 -9.33 -17.30 -10.69
CA VAL A 185 -10.15 -17.03 -11.88
C VAL A 185 -10.36 -18.31 -12.69
N ASP A 186 -9.33 -19.13 -12.87
CA ASP A 186 -9.41 -20.38 -13.63
C ASP A 186 -10.37 -21.41 -12.98
N PHE A 187 -10.42 -21.50 -11.65
CA PHE A 187 -11.23 -22.49 -10.94
C PHE A 187 -12.59 -21.97 -10.47
N PHE A 188 -12.69 -20.70 -10.12
CA PHE A 188 -13.89 -20.10 -9.51
C PHE A 188 -14.46 -18.92 -10.33
N GLY A 189 -13.90 -18.67 -11.51
CA GLY A 189 -14.29 -17.55 -12.34
C GLY A 189 -13.87 -16.18 -11.78
N TRP A 190 -14.25 -15.14 -12.48
CA TRP A 190 -13.91 -13.75 -12.13
C TRP A 190 -14.41 -13.31 -10.76
N ASP A 191 -15.56 -13.86 -10.32
CA ASP A 191 -16.09 -13.57 -8.98
C ASP A 191 -15.13 -14.04 -7.88
N GLY A 192 -14.51 -15.21 -8.06
CA GLY A 192 -13.47 -15.71 -7.16
C GLY A 192 -12.25 -14.79 -7.11
N GLY A 193 -11.78 -14.31 -8.27
CA GLY A 193 -10.67 -13.37 -8.37
C GLY A 193 -10.96 -12.06 -7.61
N PHE A 194 -12.15 -11.48 -7.80
CA PHE A 194 -12.56 -10.28 -7.06
C PHE A 194 -12.71 -10.53 -5.56
N MET A 195 -13.25 -11.68 -5.14
CA MET A 195 -13.33 -12.02 -3.71
C MET A 195 -11.96 -12.08 -3.04
N VAL A 196 -10.94 -12.62 -3.71
CA VAL A 196 -9.56 -12.66 -3.21
C VAL A 196 -8.98 -11.25 -3.10
N MET A 197 -9.15 -10.42 -4.12
CA MET A 197 -8.65 -9.04 -4.11
C MET A 197 -9.32 -8.19 -3.03
N ILE A 198 -10.65 -8.27 -2.90
CA ILE A 198 -11.42 -7.54 -1.89
C ILE A 198 -11.10 -8.07 -0.50
N GLY A 199 -11.05 -9.37 -0.30
CA GLY A 199 -10.63 -9.99 0.97
C GLY A 199 -9.23 -9.54 1.41
N GLY A 200 -8.28 -9.53 0.47
CA GLY A 200 -6.94 -8.99 0.70
C GLY A 200 -6.96 -7.51 1.09
N SER A 201 -7.74 -6.69 0.39
CA SER A 201 -7.84 -5.26 0.72
C SER A 201 -8.43 -5.00 2.10
N ILE A 202 -9.41 -5.79 2.54
CA ILE A 202 -9.96 -5.72 3.90
C ILE A 202 -8.88 -6.11 4.93
N LEU A 203 -8.08 -7.15 4.67
CA LEU A 203 -6.96 -7.51 5.53
C LEU A 203 -5.91 -6.40 5.61
N ALA A 204 -5.62 -5.72 4.50
CA ALA A 204 -4.76 -4.55 4.50
C ALA A 204 -5.29 -3.43 5.41
N VAL A 205 -6.60 -3.13 5.32
CA VAL A 205 -7.25 -2.14 6.20
C VAL A 205 -7.10 -2.54 7.68
N ILE A 206 -7.38 -3.79 8.01
CA ILE A 206 -7.26 -4.29 9.40
C ILE A 206 -5.82 -4.14 9.91
N LEU A 207 -4.84 -4.54 9.11
CA LEU A 207 -3.43 -4.44 9.48
C LEU A 207 -2.97 -2.98 9.65
N LEU A 208 -3.41 -2.08 8.79
CA LEU A 208 -3.13 -0.65 8.92
C LEU A 208 -3.76 -0.04 10.19
N ILE A 209 -4.96 -0.49 10.57
CA ILE A 209 -5.58 -0.10 11.85
C ILE A 209 -4.75 -0.61 13.03
N VAL A 210 -4.26 -1.85 12.98
CA VAL A 210 -3.38 -2.41 14.02
C VAL A 210 -2.10 -1.59 14.16
N VAL A 211 -1.48 -1.19 13.04
CA VAL A 211 -0.29 -0.32 13.04
C VAL A 211 -0.61 1.03 13.66
N MET A 212 -1.69 1.68 13.24
CA MET A 212 -2.13 2.98 13.76
C MET A 212 -2.35 2.95 15.29
N ILE A 213 -3.00 1.91 15.81
CA ILE A 213 -3.21 1.72 17.25
C ILE A 213 -1.89 1.46 17.96
N GLY A 214 -1.02 0.64 17.38
CA GLY A 214 0.29 0.32 17.92
C GLY A 214 1.20 1.55 18.06
N GLU A 215 1.20 2.44 17.06
CA GLU A 215 1.94 3.71 17.11
C GLU A 215 1.42 4.64 18.20
N LYS A 216 0.09 4.79 18.30
CA LYS A 216 -0.52 5.62 19.35
C LYS A 216 -0.10 5.15 20.73
N ARG A 217 -0.18 3.85 21.01
CA ARG A 217 0.26 3.25 22.30
C ARG A 217 1.75 3.49 22.56
N ARG A 218 2.60 3.32 21.54
CA ARG A 218 4.05 3.57 21.66
C ARG A 218 4.32 5.03 22.01
N HIS A 219 3.62 5.97 21.36
CA HIS A 219 3.76 7.39 21.64
C HIS A 219 3.34 7.76 23.07
N GLU A 220 2.22 7.22 23.54
CA GLU A 220 1.73 7.42 24.90
C GLU A 220 2.72 6.89 25.95
N GLN A 221 3.29 5.72 25.74
CA GLN A 221 4.32 5.13 26.62
C GLN A 221 5.59 6.00 26.69
N LEU A 222 6.02 6.58 25.58
CA LEU A 222 7.17 7.48 25.55
C LEU A 222 6.90 8.78 26.31
N LEU A 223 5.70 9.34 26.21
CA LEU A 223 5.30 10.52 26.95
C LEU A 223 5.25 10.26 28.47
N GLN A 224 4.69 9.12 28.89
CA GLN A 224 4.65 8.72 30.29
C GLN A 224 6.05 8.58 30.90
N LYS A 225 6.98 7.95 30.19
CA LYS A 225 8.39 7.82 30.62
C LYS A 225 9.10 9.17 30.76
N ARG A 226 8.75 10.14 29.91
CA ARG A 226 9.34 11.48 29.95
C ARG A 226 8.81 12.34 31.09
N ASN A 227 7.54 12.14 31.46
CA ASN A 227 6.87 12.91 32.51
C ASN A 227 6.98 12.28 33.92
N GLY A 228 7.43 11.04 34.04
CA GLY A 228 7.57 10.30 35.31
C GLY A 228 9.01 10.09 35.77
N GLY A 229 9.99 10.65 35.09
CA GLY A 229 11.40 10.73 35.50
C GLY A 229 11.85 12.17 35.62
#